data_63cd80b57b5dcdfc561133b4c1f00e19
#
_entry.id   63cd80b57b5dcdfc561133b4c1f00e19
#
_cell.length_a   1.000
_cell.length_b   1.000
_cell.length_c   1.000
_cell.angle_alpha   90.00
_cell.angle_beta   90.00
_cell.angle_gamma   90.00
#
_symmetry.space_group_name_H-M   'P 1'
#
loop_
_entity.id
_entity.type
_entity.pdbx_description
1 polymer ?
#
loop_
_entity_poly.entity_id
_entity_poly.type
_entity_poly.pdbx_seq_one_letter_code
_entity_poly.pdbx_strand_id
1 'polypeptide(L)'
;MKALTQIRIFFIENMRTFRLAPVEMAIACYYFIISILGEHTDIKPSQDQIMIMPFALILAILCNKWFTTHKSRIIYYLSGCVVLPFWWINLQNWGPGNISYWVTATIGLLALLTIGQYNDNRKFIIQLLRYVLYGAAALIVSGITWMLLKAIYASFIFIFDISWLDHVSDDMASFSFILVLPLLFLTFNRKSETFGTQTSKLLQIFLDWILSPAVLIYTILLYIYFFKILIKWTLPNGGIALLVFGFIFTAVAAQAGQTLLTKRYYDWFYKHFSLISLPALAMFWIGVARRCNEYGLTEDRVYLIVFGLIMTCCMGLFLIRRSSHYLYVTYTAIGILALFTYIPGLTPLDIEQWSQKNRSTESDCAANNANDSNNHSLYITASSFNESVDITEYSRLYPMHEWYEDMEAEPYWKQHHDTLSLYDGSGKLLFQEPTDTILVRQLAKIGYSLSDIIPADSLERHEDAFILYHSEQGAILFQSLGITINDSTANLVVHSIDLYLEK
;
A
#
# COMPACT_ATOMS: atom_id res chain seq x y z
N MET A 1 -34.79 -20.95 28.33
CA MET A 1 -35.63 -21.00 27.13
C MET A 1 -35.28 -19.93 26.09
N LYS A 2 -35.21 -18.63 26.41
CA LYS A 2 -34.91 -17.56 25.43
C LYS A 2 -33.57 -17.73 24.69
N ALA A 3 -32.48 -18.16 25.36
CA ALA A 3 -31.18 -18.38 24.74
C ALA A 3 -31.17 -19.53 23.71
N LEU A 4 -31.78 -20.66 24.03
CA LEU A 4 -31.90 -21.80 23.12
C LEU A 4 -32.73 -21.48 21.87
N THR A 5 -33.76 -20.65 22.02
CA THR A 5 -34.58 -20.18 20.91
C THR A 5 -33.76 -19.24 20.00
N GLN A 6 -32.94 -18.38 20.56
CA GLN A 6 -32.06 -17.48 19.78
C GLN A 6 -30.96 -18.27 19.04
N ILE A 7 -30.34 -19.24 19.68
CA ILE A 7 -29.35 -20.13 19.04
C ILE A 7 -30.02 -20.91 17.88
N ARG A 8 -31.23 -21.46 18.08
CA ARG A 8 -31.96 -22.14 17.02
C ARG A 8 -32.29 -21.22 15.84
N ILE A 9 -32.72 -19.99 16.10
CA ILE A 9 -32.99 -18.99 15.06
C ILE A 9 -31.69 -18.66 14.29
N PHE A 10 -30.57 -18.48 14.99
CA PHE A 10 -29.27 -18.23 14.38
C PHE A 10 -28.84 -19.38 13.45
N PHE A 11 -29.00 -20.63 13.87
CA PHE A 11 -28.68 -21.79 13.02
C PHE A 11 -29.60 -21.88 11.81
N ILE A 12 -30.91 -21.64 11.96
CA ILE A 12 -31.86 -21.65 10.84
C ILE A 12 -31.54 -20.54 9.82
N GLU A 13 -31.14 -19.37 10.29
CA GLU A 13 -30.77 -18.24 9.42
C GLU A 13 -29.47 -18.52 8.66
N ASN A 14 -28.46 -19.11 9.30
CA ASN A 14 -27.23 -19.53 8.62
C ASN A 14 -27.49 -20.62 7.57
N MET A 15 -28.30 -21.65 7.90
CA MET A 15 -28.71 -22.66 6.93
C MET A 15 -29.47 -22.08 5.73
N ARG A 16 -30.27 -21.05 5.97
CA ARG A 16 -30.94 -20.32 4.88
C ARG A 16 -29.94 -19.54 4.02
N THR A 17 -28.85 -19.01 4.60
CA THR A 17 -27.76 -18.36 3.86
C THR A 17 -27.06 -19.35 2.94
N PHE A 18 -26.74 -20.55 3.39
CA PHE A 18 -26.20 -21.62 2.54
C PHE A 18 -27.06 -21.94 1.32
N ARG A 19 -28.38 -21.92 1.46
CA ARG A 19 -29.31 -22.17 0.34
C ARG A 19 -29.41 -20.99 -0.65
N LEU A 20 -29.23 -19.78 -0.19
CA LEU A 20 -29.38 -18.57 -1.01
C LEU A 20 -28.06 -18.11 -1.66
N ALA A 21 -26.94 -18.46 -1.07
CA ALA A 21 -25.59 -18.12 -1.52
C ALA A 21 -24.70 -19.38 -1.59
N PRO A 22 -25.12 -20.43 -2.35
CA PRO A 22 -24.40 -21.72 -2.35
C PRO A 22 -23.00 -21.63 -2.95
N VAL A 23 -22.79 -20.78 -3.96
CA VAL A 23 -21.48 -20.62 -4.62
C VAL A 23 -20.49 -19.93 -3.70
N GLU A 24 -20.88 -18.84 -3.05
CA GLU A 24 -20.06 -18.11 -2.09
C GLU A 24 -19.62 -19.01 -0.93
N MET A 25 -20.55 -19.84 -0.43
CA MET A 25 -20.24 -20.78 0.64
C MET A 25 -19.36 -21.95 0.16
N ALA A 26 -19.56 -22.42 -1.08
CA ALA A 26 -18.69 -23.44 -1.69
C ALA A 26 -17.26 -22.93 -1.85
N ILE A 27 -17.08 -21.66 -2.27
CA ILE A 27 -15.78 -21.00 -2.36
C ILE A 27 -15.13 -20.92 -0.97
N ALA A 28 -15.87 -20.47 0.05
CA ALA A 28 -15.34 -20.38 1.42
C ALA A 28 -14.92 -21.75 1.95
N CYS A 29 -15.74 -22.79 1.77
CA CYS A 29 -15.40 -24.16 2.15
C CYS A 29 -14.19 -24.71 1.38
N TYR A 30 -14.08 -24.44 0.09
CA TYR A 30 -12.97 -24.86 -0.75
C TYR A 30 -11.64 -24.26 -0.23
N TYR A 31 -11.58 -22.95 -0.02
CA TYR A 31 -10.37 -22.31 0.49
C TYR A 31 -10.04 -22.71 1.93
N PHE A 32 -11.05 -22.95 2.75
CA PHE A 32 -10.84 -23.47 4.11
C PHE A 32 -10.21 -24.88 4.08
N ILE A 33 -10.73 -25.78 3.24
CA ILE A 33 -10.17 -27.13 3.10
C ILE A 33 -8.73 -27.07 2.56
N ILE A 34 -8.45 -26.24 1.57
CA ILE A 34 -7.10 -26.07 1.01
C ILE A 34 -6.15 -25.49 2.05
N SER A 35 -6.58 -24.52 2.85
CA SER A 35 -5.74 -23.95 3.90
C SER A 35 -5.32 -25.01 4.92
N ILE A 36 -6.26 -25.83 5.37
CA ILE A 36 -5.96 -26.96 6.29
C ILE A 36 -5.04 -27.99 5.63
N LEU A 37 -5.35 -28.42 4.39
CA LEU A 37 -4.53 -29.39 3.68
C LEU A 37 -3.09 -28.89 3.48
N GLY A 38 -2.93 -27.59 3.20
CA GLY A 38 -1.62 -26.97 3.02
C GLY A 38 -0.75 -26.99 4.28
N GLU A 39 -1.36 -26.91 5.46
CA GLU A 39 -0.63 -27.00 6.74
C GLU A 39 -0.28 -28.45 7.11
N HIS A 40 -1.06 -29.43 6.67
CA HIS A 40 -0.94 -30.82 7.09
C HIS A 40 -0.35 -31.75 6.01
N THR A 41 -0.08 -31.26 4.80
CA THR A 41 0.49 -32.05 3.69
C THR A 41 1.65 -31.33 3.03
N ASP A 42 2.47 -32.06 2.28
CA ASP A 42 3.56 -31.48 1.47
C ASP A 42 3.05 -30.66 0.27
N ILE A 43 1.75 -30.71 -0.01
CA ILE A 43 1.08 -29.93 -1.06
C ILE A 43 0.77 -28.53 -0.49
N LYS A 44 1.78 -27.67 -0.37
CA LYS A 44 1.55 -26.29 0.09
C LYS A 44 0.97 -25.46 -1.05
N PRO A 45 -0.31 -25.01 -0.96
CA PRO A 45 -0.77 -23.93 -1.83
C PRO A 45 0.14 -22.73 -1.58
N SER A 46 0.55 -22.02 -2.63
CA SER A 46 1.27 -20.76 -2.42
C SER A 46 0.35 -19.82 -1.62
N GLN A 47 0.91 -19.04 -0.71
CA GLN A 47 0.15 -18.04 0.04
C GLN A 47 -0.65 -17.14 -0.88
N ASP A 48 -0.12 -16.83 -2.06
CA ASP A 48 -0.77 -16.03 -3.10
C ASP A 48 -2.08 -16.64 -3.60
N GLN A 49 -2.19 -17.98 -3.64
CA GLN A 49 -3.43 -18.67 -4.05
C GLN A 49 -4.55 -18.47 -3.03
N ILE A 50 -4.25 -18.50 -1.74
CA ILE A 50 -5.25 -18.24 -0.68
C ILE A 50 -5.73 -16.79 -0.74
N MET A 51 -4.83 -15.85 -1.08
CA MET A 51 -5.15 -14.43 -1.18
C MET A 51 -6.11 -14.06 -2.34
N ILE A 52 -6.39 -14.99 -3.27
CA ILE A 52 -7.39 -14.78 -4.32
C ILE A 52 -8.83 -14.94 -3.78
N MET A 53 -9.03 -15.59 -2.66
CA MET A 53 -10.36 -15.85 -2.08
C MET A 53 -11.29 -14.61 -2.01
N PRO A 54 -10.85 -13.43 -1.55
CA PRO A 54 -11.73 -12.26 -1.48
C PRO A 54 -12.31 -11.87 -2.85
N PHE A 55 -11.52 -11.98 -3.93
CA PHE A 55 -11.95 -11.66 -5.29
C PHE A 55 -12.96 -12.66 -5.83
N ALA A 56 -12.71 -13.96 -5.57
CA ALA A 56 -13.65 -15.01 -5.93
C ALA A 56 -15.01 -14.84 -5.22
N LEU A 57 -15.00 -14.48 -3.94
CA LEU A 57 -16.20 -14.15 -3.17
C LEU A 57 -16.92 -12.91 -3.69
N ILE A 58 -16.19 -11.83 -3.97
CA ILE A 58 -16.77 -10.60 -4.53
C ILE A 58 -17.42 -10.90 -5.88
N LEU A 59 -16.73 -11.63 -6.76
CA LEU A 59 -17.25 -12.05 -8.06
C LEU A 59 -18.53 -12.88 -7.92
N ALA A 60 -18.54 -13.88 -7.03
CA ALA A 60 -19.71 -14.71 -6.78
C ALA A 60 -20.90 -13.88 -6.27
N ILE A 61 -20.68 -12.93 -5.33
CA ILE A 61 -21.70 -12.02 -4.82
C ILE A 61 -22.24 -11.13 -5.94
N LEU A 62 -21.38 -10.59 -6.82
CA LEU A 62 -21.76 -9.80 -7.98
C LEU A 62 -22.64 -10.61 -8.92
N CYS A 63 -22.21 -11.81 -9.28
CA CYS A 63 -22.94 -12.73 -10.16
C CYS A 63 -24.29 -13.14 -9.54
N ASN A 64 -24.33 -13.43 -8.24
CA ASN A 64 -25.55 -13.79 -7.53
C ASN A 64 -26.61 -12.70 -7.61
N LYS A 65 -26.21 -11.44 -7.57
CA LYS A 65 -27.12 -10.29 -7.58
C LYS A 65 -27.50 -9.81 -8.98
N TRP A 66 -26.58 -9.92 -9.96
CA TRP A 66 -26.86 -9.52 -11.35
C TRP A 66 -27.66 -10.56 -12.11
N PHE A 67 -27.38 -11.85 -11.90
CA PHE A 67 -27.98 -12.95 -12.66
C PHE A 67 -29.11 -13.62 -11.87
N THR A 68 -30.25 -12.93 -11.79
CA THR A 68 -31.43 -13.41 -11.02
C THR A 68 -32.41 -14.24 -11.84
N THR A 69 -32.39 -14.13 -13.19
CA THR A 69 -33.30 -14.90 -14.08
C THR A 69 -32.84 -16.33 -14.22
N HIS A 70 -33.78 -17.26 -14.40
CA HIS A 70 -33.52 -18.70 -14.43
C HIS A 70 -32.44 -19.10 -15.46
N LYS A 71 -32.45 -18.49 -16.66
CA LYS A 71 -31.44 -18.75 -17.71
C LYS A 71 -30.07 -18.14 -17.37
N SER A 72 -30.01 -16.97 -16.78
CA SER A 72 -28.76 -16.31 -16.42
C SER A 72 -28.14 -16.86 -15.12
N ARG A 73 -28.90 -17.58 -14.30
CA ARG A 73 -28.43 -18.20 -13.07
C ARG A 73 -27.28 -19.20 -13.30
N ILE A 74 -27.17 -19.76 -14.50
CA ILE A 74 -26.04 -20.62 -14.90
C ILE A 74 -24.73 -19.87 -14.76
N ILE A 75 -24.66 -18.60 -15.14
CA ILE A 75 -23.44 -17.76 -15.02
C ILE A 75 -23.03 -17.61 -13.54
N TYR A 76 -24.01 -17.47 -12.64
CA TYR A 76 -23.74 -17.45 -11.20
C TYR A 76 -23.12 -18.78 -10.73
N TYR A 77 -23.65 -19.93 -11.13
CA TYR A 77 -23.06 -21.21 -10.73
C TYR A 77 -21.67 -21.44 -11.35
N LEU A 78 -21.46 -20.99 -12.59
CA LEU A 78 -20.17 -21.05 -13.25
C LEU A 78 -19.12 -20.09 -12.63
N SER A 79 -19.54 -19.02 -11.96
CA SER A 79 -18.61 -18.10 -11.32
C SER A 79 -17.77 -18.77 -10.22
N GLY A 80 -18.27 -19.83 -9.60
CA GLY A 80 -17.49 -20.67 -8.67
C GLY A 80 -16.34 -21.41 -9.35
N CYS A 81 -16.47 -21.75 -10.62
CA CYS A 81 -15.41 -22.45 -11.38
C CYS A 81 -14.20 -21.56 -11.69
N VAL A 82 -14.33 -20.25 -11.55
CA VAL A 82 -13.21 -19.30 -11.73
C VAL A 82 -12.06 -19.55 -10.74
N VAL A 83 -12.36 -20.20 -9.62
CA VAL A 83 -11.36 -20.59 -8.61
C VAL A 83 -10.40 -21.68 -9.12
N LEU A 84 -10.86 -22.56 -10.02
CA LEU A 84 -10.09 -23.72 -10.50
C LEU A 84 -8.85 -23.37 -11.33
N PRO A 85 -8.88 -22.43 -12.30
CA PRO A 85 -7.70 -22.06 -13.08
C PRO A 85 -6.56 -21.46 -12.26
N PHE A 86 -6.87 -20.78 -11.16
CA PHE A 86 -5.87 -20.14 -10.31
C PHE A 86 -4.93 -21.13 -9.61
N TRP A 87 -5.31 -22.41 -9.52
CA TRP A 87 -4.44 -23.47 -9.06
C TRP A 87 -3.25 -23.74 -10.01
N TRP A 88 -3.42 -23.48 -11.31
CA TRP A 88 -2.44 -23.72 -12.37
C TRP A 88 -1.65 -22.49 -12.75
N ILE A 89 -2.13 -21.30 -12.40
CA ILE A 89 -1.48 -20.02 -12.70
C ILE A 89 -0.55 -19.70 -11.54
N ASN A 90 0.75 -19.70 -11.82
CA ASN A 90 1.75 -19.22 -10.87
C ASN A 90 1.65 -17.69 -10.80
N LEU A 91 0.90 -17.18 -9.83
CA LEU A 91 0.73 -15.75 -9.57
C LEU A 91 1.90 -15.23 -8.72
N GLN A 92 3.12 -15.45 -9.18
CA GLN A 92 4.29 -14.85 -8.55
C GLN A 92 4.10 -13.33 -8.51
N ASN A 93 4.25 -12.75 -7.33
CA ASN A 93 4.12 -11.32 -7.04
C ASN A 93 2.68 -10.75 -7.02
N TRP A 94 1.63 -11.57 -6.92
CA TRP A 94 0.26 -11.08 -6.80
C TRP A 94 -0.30 -11.32 -5.38
N GLY A 95 0.18 -10.56 -4.40
CA GLY A 95 -0.19 -10.67 -2.99
C GLY A 95 -0.39 -9.31 -2.33
N PRO A 96 -0.69 -9.28 -1.02
CA PRO A 96 -0.92 -8.06 -0.26
C PRO A 96 0.23 -7.05 -0.24
N GLY A 97 1.45 -7.47 -0.60
CA GLY A 97 2.60 -6.58 -0.77
C GLY A 97 2.54 -5.74 -2.06
N ASN A 98 1.66 -6.08 -3.00
CA ASN A 98 1.53 -5.35 -4.26
C ASN A 98 0.34 -4.38 -4.22
N ILE A 99 0.54 -3.13 -4.62
CA ILE A 99 -0.52 -2.09 -4.64
C ILE A 99 -1.65 -2.52 -5.58
N SER A 100 -1.35 -3.16 -6.72
CA SER A 100 -2.35 -3.64 -7.68
C SER A 100 -3.36 -4.62 -7.06
N TYR A 101 -2.97 -5.40 -6.05
CA TYR A 101 -3.87 -6.26 -5.29
C TYR A 101 -4.95 -5.42 -4.58
N TRP A 102 -4.55 -4.38 -3.85
CA TRP A 102 -5.48 -3.51 -3.12
C TRP A 102 -6.35 -2.68 -4.03
N VAL A 103 -5.82 -2.24 -5.17
CA VAL A 103 -6.60 -1.54 -6.21
C VAL A 103 -7.67 -2.45 -6.78
N THR A 104 -7.34 -3.71 -7.11
CA THR A 104 -8.30 -4.71 -7.58
C THR A 104 -9.39 -4.99 -6.53
N ALA A 105 -9.02 -5.13 -5.25
CA ALA A 105 -9.97 -5.27 -4.15
C ALA A 105 -10.92 -4.06 -4.07
N THR A 106 -10.37 -2.85 -4.21
CA THR A 106 -11.15 -1.60 -4.22
C THR A 106 -12.12 -1.57 -5.39
N ILE A 107 -11.69 -1.92 -6.61
CA ILE A 107 -12.56 -2.04 -7.79
C ILE A 107 -13.72 -3.01 -7.51
N GLY A 108 -13.41 -4.17 -6.94
CA GLY A 108 -14.42 -5.17 -6.59
C GLY A 108 -15.45 -4.66 -5.57
N LEU A 109 -14.98 -4.00 -4.50
CA LEU A 109 -15.85 -3.39 -3.49
C LEU A 109 -16.71 -2.26 -4.07
N LEU A 110 -16.14 -1.41 -4.92
CA LEU A 110 -16.89 -0.38 -5.64
C LEU A 110 -17.93 -1.00 -6.58
N ALA A 111 -17.60 -2.08 -7.28
CA ALA A 111 -18.53 -2.81 -8.13
C ALA A 111 -19.73 -3.36 -7.33
N LEU A 112 -19.54 -3.84 -6.09
CA LEU A 112 -20.64 -4.24 -5.22
C LEU A 112 -21.63 -3.11 -4.93
N LEU A 113 -21.18 -1.85 -4.90
CA LEU A 113 -22.04 -0.69 -4.68
C LEU A 113 -22.91 -0.35 -5.90
N THR A 114 -22.47 -0.73 -7.11
CA THR A 114 -23.23 -0.46 -8.34
C THR A 114 -24.43 -1.39 -8.54
N ILE A 115 -24.53 -2.48 -7.77
CA ILE A 115 -25.53 -3.55 -7.97
C ILE A 115 -26.98 -3.04 -7.86
N GLY A 116 -27.25 -2.06 -7.05
CA GLY A 116 -28.60 -1.52 -6.89
C GLY A 116 -29.00 -0.53 -7.99
N GLN A 117 -28.06 -0.06 -8.81
CA GLN A 117 -28.25 1.04 -9.80
C GLN A 117 -29.07 2.21 -9.25
N TYR A 118 -28.78 2.61 -8.00
CA TYR A 118 -29.52 3.64 -7.32
C TYR A 118 -29.12 5.03 -7.83
N ASN A 119 -29.99 5.67 -8.59
CA ASN A 119 -29.88 7.11 -8.92
C ASN A 119 -30.22 7.99 -7.71
N ASP A 120 -30.71 7.41 -6.61
CA ASP A 120 -30.97 8.09 -5.35
C ASP A 120 -29.74 8.01 -4.45
N ASN A 121 -29.08 9.16 -4.26
CA ASN A 121 -27.88 9.28 -3.42
C ASN A 121 -28.10 8.75 -1.99
N ARG A 122 -29.30 8.93 -1.41
CA ARG A 122 -29.60 8.44 -0.08
C ARG A 122 -29.60 6.92 -0.01
N LYS A 123 -30.22 6.26 -0.97
CA LYS A 123 -30.25 4.78 -1.04
C LYS A 123 -28.84 4.22 -1.28
N PHE A 124 -28.07 4.86 -2.14
CA PHE A 124 -26.67 4.49 -2.40
C PHE A 124 -25.82 4.55 -1.12
N ILE A 125 -25.90 5.65 -0.36
CA ILE A 125 -25.13 5.81 0.88
C ILE A 125 -25.62 4.86 1.99
N ILE A 126 -26.91 4.58 2.07
CA ILE A 126 -27.44 3.56 2.98
C ILE A 126 -26.84 2.18 2.65
N GLN A 127 -26.73 1.84 1.37
CA GLN A 127 -26.13 0.56 0.96
C GLN A 127 -24.62 0.51 1.27
N LEU A 128 -23.89 1.59 1.01
CA LEU A 128 -22.48 1.71 1.37
C LEU A 128 -22.27 1.47 2.88
N LEU A 129 -23.00 2.22 3.72
CA LEU A 129 -22.92 2.08 5.17
C LEU A 129 -23.30 0.68 5.64
N ARG A 130 -24.28 0.07 5.02
CA ARG A 130 -24.69 -1.30 5.32
C ARG A 130 -23.54 -2.28 5.09
N TYR A 131 -22.85 -2.20 3.95
CA TYR A 131 -21.70 -3.09 3.66
C TYR A 131 -20.54 -2.85 4.63
N VAL A 132 -20.22 -1.58 4.92
CA VAL A 132 -19.14 -1.23 5.86
C VAL A 132 -19.45 -1.72 7.27
N LEU A 133 -20.65 -1.44 7.78
CA LEU A 133 -21.03 -1.81 9.15
C LEU A 133 -21.14 -3.32 9.35
N TYR A 134 -21.72 -4.03 8.37
CA TYR A 134 -21.83 -5.49 8.48
C TYR A 134 -20.54 -6.21 8.18
N GLY A 135 -19.70 -5.65 7.31
CA GLY A 135 -18.33 -6.11 7.14
C GLY A 135 -17.51 -5.98 8.43
N ALA A 136 -17.56 -4.81 9.06
CA ALA A 136 -16.90 -4.57 10.32
C ALA A 136 -17.46 -5.46 11.45
N ALA A 137 -18.79 -5.62 11.54
CA ALA A 137 -19.41 -6.50 12.52
C ALA A 137 -19.01 -7.97 12.31
N ALA A 138 -19.00 -8.45 11.06
CA ALA A 138 -18.56 -9.81 10.74
C ALA A 138 -17.08 -10.01 11.11
N LEU A 139 -16.22 -9.03 10.82
CA LEU A 139 -14.78 -9.08 11.17
C LEU A 139 -14.57 -9.14 12.68
N ILE A 140 -15.27 -8.30 13.46
CA ILE A 140 -15.19 -8.29 14.93
C ILE A 140 -15.63 -9.64 15.50
N VAL A 141 -16.77 -10.17 15.04
CA VAL A 141 -17.29 -11.44 15.55
C VAL A 141 -16.37 -12.60 15.17
N SER A 142 -15.81 -12.61 13.96
CA SER A 142 -14.82 -13.62 13.54
C SER A 142 -13.53 -13.52 14.35
N GLY A 143 -13.06 -12.32 14.65
CA GLY A 143 -11.91 -12.10 15.53
C GLY A 143 -12.15 -12.61 16.95
N ILE A 144 -13.33 -12.33 17.52
CA ILE A 144 -13.74 -12.89 18.83
C ILE A 144 -13.79 -14.42 18.77
N THR A 145 -14.34 -15.00 17.70
CA THR A 145 -14.39 -16.46 17.51
C THR A 145 -12.98 -17.06 17.54
N TRP A 146 -12.05 -16.47 16.80
CA TRP A 146 -10.66 -16.87 16.77
C TRP A 146 -9.99 -16.78 18.16
N MET A 147 -10.19 -15.66 18.87
CA MET A 147 -9.64 -15.48 20.24
C MET A 147 -10.21 -16.52 21.23
N LEU A 148 -11.52 -16.82 21.15
CA LEU A 148 -12.14 -17.82 21.99
C LEU A 148 -11.63 -19.23 21.68
N LEU A 149 -11.47 -19.59 20.41
CA LEU A 149 -10.89 -20.87 20.02
C LEU A 149 -9.47 -21.02 20.53
N LYS A 150 -8.63 -19.97 20.41
CA LYS A 150 -7.27 -19.95 20.97
C LYS A 150 -7.28 -20.09 22.48
N ALA A 151 -8.17 -19.40 23.19
CA ALA A 151 -8.28 -19.49 24.65
C ALA A 151 -8.69 -20.89 25.10
N ILE A 152 -9.63 -21.53 24.38
CA ILE A 152 -10.03 -22.94 24.65
C ILE A 152 -8.85 -23.87 24.43
N TYR A 153 -8.12 -23.71 23.31
CA TYR A 153 -6.95 -24.51 22.98
C TYR A 153 -5.83 -24.35 24.00
N ALA A 154 -5.51 -23.11 24.40
CA ALA A 154 -4.52 -22.83 25.44
C ALA A 154 -4.91 -23.48 26.78
N SER A 155 -6.20 -23.43 27.13
CA SER A 155 -6.70 -24.08 28.36
C SER A 155 -6.56 -25.60 28.28
N PHE A 156 -6.85 -26.18 27.11
CA PHE A 156 -6.71 -27.61 26.87
C PHE A 156 -5.25 -28.06 27.01
N ILE A 157 -4.31 -27.33 26.38
CA ILE A 157 -2.86 -27.58 26.49
C ILE A 157 -2.42 -27.53 27.95
N PHE A 158 -2.84 -26.49 28.68
CA PHE A 158 -2.47 -26.32 30.10
C PHE A 158 -3.00 -27.46 31.00
N ILE A 159 -4.23 -27.93 30.74
CA ILE A 159 -4.84 -28.99 31.57
C ILE A 159 -4.19 -30.36 31.31
N PHE A 160 -3.85 -30.64 30.05
CA PHE A 160 -3.36 -31.96 29.61
C PHE A 160 -1.83 -32.02 29.44
N ASP A 161 -1.11 -30.94 29.74
CA ASP A 161 0.36 -30.82 29.68
C ASP A 161 0.91 -31.24 28.26
N ILE A 162 0.22 -30.78 27.22
CA ILE A 162 0.54 -31.07 25.80
C ILE A 162 1.37 -29.90 25.26
N SER A 163 2.31 -30.19 24.34
CA SER A 163 3.08 -29.14 23.66
C SER A 163 2.21 -28.32 22.72
N TRP A 164 2.51 -27.02 22.62
CA TRP A 164 1.84 -26.14 21.66
C TRP A 164 2.14 -26.58 20.22
N LEU A 165 1.11 -26.66 19.39
CA LEU A 165 1.21 -26.98 17.95
C LEU A 165 0.78 -25.73 17.16
N ASP A 166 1.69 -25.13 16.43
CA ASP A 166 1.45 -23.88 15.67
C ASP A 166 0.37 -24.07 14.61
N HIS A 167 0.34 -25.20 13.90
CA HIS A 167 -0.66 -25.48 12.86
C HIS A 167 -2.11 -25.41 13.40
N VAL A 168 -2.37 -25.80 14.64
CA VAL A 168 -3.72 -25.73 15.21
C VAL A 168 -4.18 -24.28 15.38
N SER A 169 -3.23 -23.35 15.67
CA SER A 169 -3.51 -21.92 15.72
C SER A 169 -3.91 -21.37 14.34
N ASP A 170 -3.23 -21.82 13.29
CA ASP A 170 -3.45 -21.39 11.91
C ASP A 170 -4.74 -21.97 11.35
N ASP A 171 -5.07 -23.22 11.69
CA ASP A 171 -6.36 -23.84 11.40
C ASP A 171 -7.53 -23.08 12.03
N MET A 172 -7.37 -22.62 13.29
CA MET A 172 -8.38 -21.80 13.98
C MET A 172 -8.54 -20.42 13.32
N ALA A 173 -7.46 -19.82 12.85
CA ALA A 173 -7.51 -18.57 12.09
C ALA A 173 -8.23 -18.80 10.76
N SER A 174 -7.86 -19.84 10.02
CA SER A 174 -8.49 -20.21 8.76
C SER A 174 -9.99 -20.49 8.91
N PHE A 175 -10.40 -21.21 9.95
CA PHE A 175 -11.82 -21.41 10.26
C PHE A 175 -12.53 -20.09 10.49
N SER A 176 -11.95 -19.19 11.30
CA SER A 176 -12.60 -17.96 11.71
C SER A 176 -12.67 -16.91 10.59
N PHE A 177 -11.61 -16.77 9.78
CA PHE A 177 -11.53 -15.72 8.76
C PHE A 177 -11.89 -16.22 7.35
N ILE A 178 -11.66 -17.49 7.02
CA ILE A 178 -11.99 -18.03 5.69
C ILE A 178 -13.43 -18.54 5.64
N LEU A 179 -13.94 -19.16 6.71
CA LEU A 179 -15.27 -19.75 6.71
C LEU A 179 -16.32 -18.89 7.45
N VAL A 180 -16.05 -18.50 8.70
CA VAL A 180 -17.03 -17.81 9.55
C VAL A 180 -17.29 -16.39 9.09
N LEU A 181 -16.26 -15.64 8.70
CA LEU A 181 -16.39 -14.23 8.30
C LEU A 181 -17.30 -14.07 7.07
N PRO A 182 -17.13 -14.78 5.94
CA PRO A 182 -18.05 -14.66 4.80
C PRO A 182 -19.47 -15.07 5.15
N LEU A 183 -19.65 -16.14 5.93
CA LEU A 183 -20.95 -16.59 6.39
C LEU A 183 -21.68 -15.50 7.17
N LEU A 184 -21.01 -14.89 8.14
CA LEU A 184 -21.57 -13.79 8.95
C LEU A 184 -21.89 -12.57 8.11
N PHE A 185 -20.98 -12.15 7.23
CA PHE A 185 -21.19 -11.02 6.33
C PHE A 185 -22.44 -11.21 5.47
N LEU A 186 -22.57 -12.37 4.82
CA LEU A 186 -23.73 -12.70 3.99
C LEU A 186 -25.02 -12.75 4.82
N THR A 187 -24.97 -13.32 6.03
CA THR A 187 -26.12 -13.42 6.93
C THR A 187 -26.58 -12.05 7.43
N PHE A 188 -25.66 -11.20 7.86
CA PHE A 188 -25.96 -9.84 8.33
C PHE A 188 -26.50 -8.96 7.21
N ASN A 189 -25.87 -9.02 6.05
CA ASN A 189 -26.28 -8.21 4.89
C ASN A 189 -27.69 -8.58 4.38
N ARG A 190 -28.10 -9.86 4.51
CA ARG A 190 -29.44 -10.30 4.13
C ARG A 190 -30.51 -9.83 5.11
N LYS A 191 -30.23 -9.86 6.42
CA LYS A 191 -31.23 -9.60 7.47
C LYS A 191 -31.71 -8.15 7.54
N SER A 192 -31.09 -7.22 6.84
CA SER A 192 -31.26 -5.80 7.08
C SER A 192 -32.11 -5.07 6.04
N GLU A 193 -33.28 -5.56 5.69
CA GLU A 193 -34.21 -4.81 4.83
C GLU A 193 -34.69 -3.49 5.47
N THR A 194 -34.59 -3.35 6.79
CA THR A 194 -35.03 -2.19 7.57
C THR A 194 -33.90 -1.20 7.91
N PHE A 195 -32.67 -1.45 7.43
CA PHE A 195 -31.53 -0.58 7.74
C PHE A 195 -31.68 0.80 7.11
N GLY A 196 -31.53 1.86 7.90
CA GLY A 196 -31.51 3.26 7.41
C GLY A 196 -32.88 3.95 7.29
N THR A 197 -33.96 3.35 7.77
CA THR A 197 -35.29 4.01 7.80
C THR A 197 -35.36 5.15 8.82
N GLN A 198 -34.54 5.09 9.89
CA GLN A 198 -34.44 6.16 10.88
C GLN A 198 -32.98 6.57 11.07
N THR A 199 -32.69 7.86 10.91
CA THR A 199 -31.37 8.44 11.21
C THR A 199 -31.17 8.43 12.72
N SER A 200 -30.07 7.80 13.20
CA SER A 200 -29.75 7.81 14.62
C SER A 200 -29.39 9.23 15.07
N LYS A 201 -29.84 9.63 16.27
CA LYS A 201 -29.50 10.94 16.86
C LYS A 201 -27.98 11.11 17.00
N LEU A 202 -27.25 10.01 17.28
CA LEU A 202 -25.78 10.03 17.37
C LEU A 202 -25.14 10.38 16.02
N LEU A 203 -25.60 9.80 14.91
CA LEU A 203 -25.11 10.12 13.58
C LEU A 203 -25.37 11.59 13.23
N GLN A 204 -26.53 12.12 13.57
CA GLN A 204 -26.85 13.53 13.37
C GLN A 204 -25.91 14.44 14.17
N ILE A 205 -25.70 14.16 15.47
CA ILE A 205 -24.78 14.93 16.31
C ILE A 205 -23.35 14.85 15.73
N PHE A 206 -22.89 13.68 15.36
CA PHE A 206 -21.54 13.50 14.80
C PHE A 206 -21.35 14.31 13.51
N LEU A 207 -22.30 14.24 12.57
CA LEU A 207 -22.20 14.92 11.28
C LEU A 207 -22.34 16.44 11.42
N ASP A 208 -23.31 16.92 12.22
CA ASP A 208 -23.62 18.35 12.29
C ASP A 208 -22.75 19.12 13.30
N TRP A 209 -22.34 18.47 14.40
CA TRP A 209 -21.63 19.17 15.48
C TRP A 209 -20.13 18.87 15.56
N ILE A 210 -19.67 17.78 14.94
CA ILE A 210 -18.26 17.40 14.96
C ILE A 210 -17.67 17.49 13.57
N LEU A 211 -18.16 16.68 12.63
CA LEU A 211 -17.50 16.50 11.33
C LEU A 211 -17.65 17.75 10.43
N SER A 212 -18.85 18.33 10.31
CA SER A 212 -19.06 19.48 9.42
C SER A 212 -18.34 20.74 9.89
N PRO A 213 -18.37 21.12 11.19
CA PRO A 213 -17.52 22.21 11.68
C PRO A 213 -16.03 21.96 11.49
N ALA A 214 -15.57 20.73 11.73
CA ALA A 214 -14.17 20.36 11.52
C ALA A 214 -13.73 20.53 10.06
N VAL A 215 -14.53 20.06 9.09
CA VAL A 215 -14.29 20.26 7.65
C VAL A 215 -14.26 21.73 7.28
N LEU A 216 -15.15 22.54 7.84
CA LEU A 216 -15.21 23.97 7.57
C LEU A 216 -13.97 24.70 8.12
N ILE A 217 -13.58 24.42 9.37
CA ILE A 217 -12.36 24.97 9.98
C ILE A 217 -11.13 24.53 9.16
N TYR A 218 -11.05 23.27 8.78
CA TYR A 218 -9.95 22.75 7.98
C TYR A 218 -9.91 23.42 6.59
N THR A 219 -11.06 23.71 5.99
CA THR A 219 -11.13 24.49 4.75
C THR A 219 -10.46 25.85 4.92
N ILE A 220 -10.81 26.58 5.98
CA ILE A 220 -10.21 27.91 6.26
C ILE A 220 -8.71 27.80 6.47
N LEU A 221 -8.25 26.82 7.28
CA LEU A 221 -6.83 26.60 7.53
C LEU A 221 -6.06 26.27 6.23
N LEU A 222 -6.64 25.43 5.37
CA LEU A 222 -6.05 25.07 4.10
C LEU A 222 -5.89 26.29 3.18
N TYR A 223 -6.89 27.17 3.14
CA TYR A 223 -6.82 28.41 2.36
C TYR A 223 -5.79 29.40 2.92
N ILE A 224 -5.68 29.54 4.24
CA ILE A 224 -4.65 30.35 4.88
C ILE A 224 -3.26 29.81 4.51
N TYR A 225 -3.10 28.50 4.51
CA TYR A 225 -1.87 27.83 4.12
C TYR A 225 -1.52 28.09 2.63
N PHE A 226 -2.48 28.00 1.74
CA PHE A 226 -2.26 28.31 0.32
C PHE A 226 -1.90 29.78 0.11
N PHE A 227 -2.54 30.68 0.83
CA PHE A 227 -2.22 32.11 0.77
C PHE A 227 -0.78 32.38 1.25
N LYS A 228 -0.33 31.66 2.30
CA LYS A 228 1.06 31.73 2.75
C LYS A 228 2.04 31.23 1.69
N ILE A 229 1.72 30.17 0.97
CA ILE A 229 2.55 29.67 -0.15
C ILE A 229 2.62 30.69 -1.27
N LEU A 230 1.50 31.30 -1.65
CA LEU A 230 1.47 32.33 -2.70
C LEU A 230 2.30 33.56 -2.35
N ILE A 231 2.29 33.99 -1.08
CA ILE A 231 3.11 35.14 -0.62
C ILE A 231 4.60 34.79 -0.64
N LYS A 232 4.97 33.61 -0.11
CA LYS A 232 6.38 33.21 -0.01
C LYS A 232 6.96 32.71 -1.33
N TRP A 233 6.12 32.41 -2.33
CA TRP A 233 6.48 31.83 -3.62
C TRP A 233 7.36 30.57 -3.50
N THR A 234 7.27 29.88 -2.38
CA THR A 234 8.02 28.64 -2.10
C THR A 234 7.05 27.52 -1.78
N LEU A 235 7.08 26.45 -2.58
CA LEU A 235 6.36 25.23 -2.23
C LEU A 235 7.16 24.47 -1.17
N PRO A 236 6.55 24.12 -0.03
CA PRO A 236 7.21 23.30 0.97
C PRO A 236 7.46 21.88 0.46
N ASN A 237 8.55 21.29 0.94
CA ASN A 237 8.95 19.94 0.59
C ASN A 237 7.93 18.93 1.12
N GLY A 238 7.05 18.42 0.26
CA GLY A 238 6.13 17.32 0.54
C GLY A 238 4.86 17.67 1.31
N GLY A 239 3.92 16.75 1.36
CA GLY A 239 2.72 16.81 2.22
C GLY A 239 1.49 17.50 1.63
N ILE A 240 1.60 18.45 0.69
CA ILE A 240 0.43 19.16 0.13
C ILE A 240 -0.57 18.19 -0.51
N ALA A 241 -0.07 17.22 -1.28
CA ALA A 241 -0.93 16.26 -1.95
C ALA A 241 -1.74 15.42 -0.95
N LEU A 242 -1.13 14.96 0.13
CA LEU A 242 -1.80 14.19 1.19
C LEU A 242 -2.83 15.04 1.95
N LEU A 243 -2.48 16.30 2.26
CA LEU A 243 -3.39 17.25 2.94
C LEU A 243 -4.64 17.52 2.09
N VAL A 244 -4.47 17.79 0.79
CA VAL A 244 -5.59 18.04 -0.13
C VAL A 244 -6.41 16.78 -0.35
N PHE A 245 -5.76 15.63 -0.51
CA PHE A 245 -6.45 14.35 -0.65
C PHE A 245 -7.31 14.04 0.58
N GLY A 246 -6.75 14.13 1.79
CA GLY A 246 -7.47 13.92 3.05
C GLY A 246 -8.64 14.89 3.22
N PHE A 247 -8.45 16.15 2.84
CA PHE A 247 -9.51 17.18 2.87
C PHE A 247 -10.67 16.82 1.94
N ILE A 248 -10.41 16.57 0.66
CA ILE A 248 -11.46 16.28 -0.31
C ILE A 248 -12.18 14.97 0.05
N PHE A 249 -11.44 13.93 0.44
CA PHE A 249 -12.02 12.66 0.86
C PHE A 249 -12.95 12.83 2.07
N THR A 250 -12.50 13.52 3.12
CA THR A 250 -13.29 13.75 4.34
C THR A 250 -14.53 14.60 4.05
N ALA A 251 -14.40 15.62 3.22
CA ALA A 251 -15.50 16.49 2.86
C ALA A 251 -16.55 15.77 1.98
N VAL A 252 -16.13 14.95 1.03
CA VAL A 252 -17.05 14.10 0.23
C VAL A 252 -17.74 13.07 1.11
N ALA A 253 -17.04 12.46 2.06
CA ALA A 253 -17.62 11.54 3.03
C ALA A 253 -18.66 12.25 3.94
N ALA A 254 -18.34 13.46 4.41
CA ALA A 254 -19.28 14.28 5.18
C ALA A 254 -20.50 14.69 4.35
N GLN A 255 -20.30 15.14 3.10
CA GLN A 255 -21.38 15.44 2.15
C GLN A 255 -22.28 14.21 1.91
N ALA A 256 -21.67 13.04 1.74
CA ALA A 256 -22.41 11.79 1.60
C ALA A 256 -23.25 11.51 2.86
N GLY A 257 -22.66 11.67 4.05
CA GLY A 257 -23.37 11.55 5.33
C GLY A 257 -24.55 12.51 5.47
N GLN A 258 -24.40 13.75 5.01
CA GLN A 258 -25.50 14.76 5.04
C GLN A 258 -26.75 14.31 4.26
N THR A 259 -26.62 13.43 3.26
CA THR A 259 -27.77 12.89 2.51
C THR A 259 -28.71 12.05 3.38
N LEU A 260 -28.23 11.55 4.51
CA LEU A 260 -28.99 10.72 5.46
C LEU A 260 -29.80 11.58 6.43
N LEU A 261 -29.37 12.82 6.68
CA LEU A 261 -29.99 13.70 7.67
C LEU A 261 -31.33 14.25 7.21
N THR A 262 -32.26 14.37 8.13
CA THR A 262 -33.58 15.02 7.90
C THR A 262 -33.49 16.54 7.92
N LYS A 263 -32.65 17.09 8.82
CA LYS A 263 -32.32 18.51 8.87
C LYS A 263 -30.83 18.68 8.56
N ARG A 264 -30.49 19.57 7.63
CA ARG A 264 -29.13 19.82 7.16
C ARG A 264 -28.75 21.27 7.46
N TYR A 265 -27.91 21.48 8.47
CA TYR A 265 -27.47 22.83 8.84
C TYR A 265 -26.40 23.39 7.91
N TYR A 266 -25.56 22.52 7.28
CA TYR A 266 -24.44 22.91 6.42
C TYR A 266 -24.72 22.69 4.93
N ASP A 267 -26.00 22.61 4.52
CA ASP A 267 -26.39 22.37 3.12
C ASP A 267 -25.80 23.42 2.17
N TRP A 268 -25.72 24.70 2.61
CA TRP A 268 -25.10 25.78 1.85
C TRP A 268 -23.65 25.52 1.51
N PHE A 269 -22.84 24.96 2.43
CA PHE A 269 -21.43 24.65 2.26
C PHE A 269 -21.27 23.47 1.31
N TYR A 270 -21.92 22.33 1.57
CA TYR A 270 -21.80 21.13 0.77
C TYR A 270 -22.35 21.27 -0.64
N LYS A 271 -23.35 22.13 -0.83
CA LYS A 271 -23.89 22.44 -2.16
C LYS A 271 -22.88 23.17 -3.06
N HIS A 272 -21.98 23.96 -2.48
CA HIS A 272 -20.95 24.71 -3.19
C HIS A 272 -19.55 24.09 -3.01
N PHE A 273 -19.45 22.93 -2.33
CA PHE A 273 -18.19 22.32 -1.98
C PHE A 273 -17.30 22.04 -3.19
N SER A 274 -17.86 21.58 -4.31
CA SER A 274 -17.09 21.35 -5.55
C SER A 274 -16.40 22.62 -6.04
N LEU A 275 -17.05 23.77 -5.94
CA LEU A 275 -16.44 25.06 -6.31
C LEU A 275 -15.38 25.49 -5.29
N ILE A 276 -15.69 25.30 -4.00
CA ILE A 276 -14.76 25.59 -2.89
C ILE A 276 -13.51 24.72 -2.99
N SER A 277 -13.58 23.51 -3.46
CA SER A 277 -12.42 22.59 -3.55
C SER A 277 -11.50 22.84 -4.75
N LEU A 278 -11.93 23.63 -5.77
CA LEU A 278 -11.12 23.85 -6.99
C LEU A 278 -9.72 24.45 -6.73
N PRO A 279 -9.54 25.48 -5.90
CA PRO A 279 -8.21 25.98 -5.60
C PRO A 279 -7.31 24.95 -4.90
N ALA A 280 -7.89 24.14 -4.00
CA ALA A 280 -7.17 23.04 -3.36
C ALA A 280 -6.73 22.00 -4.38
N LEU A 281 -7.59 21.66 -5.33
CA LEU A 281 -7.29 20.74 -6.41
C LEU A 281 -6.20 21.27 -7.36
N ALA A 282 -6.24 22.58 -7.66
CA ALA A 282 -5.17 23.23 -8.44
C ALA A 282 -3.81 23.14 -7.72
N MET A 283 -3.77 23.40 -6.41
CA MET A 283 -2.55 23.27 -5.60
C MET A 283 -2.06 21.83 -5.50
N PHE A 284 -2.98 20.85 -5.47
CA PHE A 284 -2.62 19.43 -5.56
C PHE A 284 -1.87 19.14 -6.86
N TRP A 285 -2.43 19.54 -8.02
CA TRP A 285 -1.80 19.29 -9.32
C TRP A 285 -0.47 20.02 -9.50
N ILE A 286 -0.32 21.26 -8.98
CA ILE A 286 0.95 21.97 -8.97
C ILE A 286 1.99 21.18 -8.14
N GLY A 287 1.59 20.69 -6.97
CA GLY A 287 2.47 19.90 -6.10
C GLY A 287 2.89 18.58 -6.74
N VAL A 288 1.97 17.89 -7.40
CA VAL A 288 2.25 16.63 -8.12
C VAL A 288 3.17 16.88 -9.30
N ALA A 289 2.87 17.90 -10.15
CA ALA A 289 3.68 18.24 -11.32
C ALA A 289 5.12 18.56 -10.93
N ARG A 290 5.32 19.36 -9.87
CA ARG A 290 6.65 19.68 -9.38
C ARG A 290 7.44 18.43 -8.97
N ARG A 291 6.82 17.53 -8.20
CA ARG A 291 7.47 16.29 -7.76
C ARG A 291 7.80 15.35 -8.91
N CYS A 292 6.91 15.25 -9.89
CA CYS A 292 7.17 14.43 -11.08
C CYS A 292 8.33 14.99 -11.91
N ASN A 293 8.47 16.34 -11.98
CA ASN A 293 9.59 16.96 -12.68
C ASN A 293 10.91 16.79 -11.92
N GLU A 294 10.91 16.96 -10.59
CA GLU A 294 12.13 16.88 -9.77
C GLU A 294 12.67 15.43 -9.69
N TYR A 295 11.80 14.43 -9.54
CA TYR A 295 12.22 13.06 -9.20
C TYR A 295 11.73 11.99 -10.18
N GLY A 296 11.04 12.34 -11.27
CA GLY A 296 10.43 11.41 -12.22
C GLY A 296 9.16 10.74 -11.70
N LEU A 297 8.61 9.83 -12.51
CA LEU A 297 7.43 9.04 -12.17
C LEU A 297 7.90 7.73 -11.51
N THR A 298 7.47 7.51 -10.28
CA THR A 298 7.55 6.23 -9.57
C THR A 298 6.15 5.63 -9.45
N GLU A 299 6.04 4.34 -9.17
CA GLU A 299 4.76 3.64 -9.01
C GLU A 299 3.82 4.40 -8.06
N ASP A 300 4.28 4.79 -6.88
CA ASP A 300 3.50 5.55 -5.89
C ASP A 300 2.99 6.90 -6.43
N ARG A 301 3.79 7.59 -7.24
CA ARG A 301 3.40 8.87 -7.84
C ARG A 301 2.39 8.69 -8.95
N VAL A 302 2.49 7.62 -9.72
CA VAL A 302 1.48 7.29 -10.72
C VAL A 302 0.15 7.00 -10.04
N TYR A 303 0.11 6.23 -8.93
CA TYR A 303 -1.12 6.06 -8.16
C TYR A 303 -1.64 7.38 -7.57
N LEU A 304 -0.75 8.26 -7.11
CA LEU A 304 -1.17 9.59 -6.66
C LEU A 304 -1.84 10.41 -7.79
N ILE A 305 -1.32 10.33 -9.02
CA ILE A 305 -1.94 10.94 -10.21
C ILE A 305 -3.31 10.31 -10.49
N VAL A 306 -3.42 8.98 -10.43
CA VAL A 306 -4.68 8.24 -10.63
C VAL A 306 -5.74 8.68 -9.61
N PHE A 307 -5.40 8.76 -8.33
CA PHE A 307 -6.29 9.28 -7.30
C PHE A 307 -6.64 10.77 -7.51
N GLY A 308 -5.68 11.57 -7.96
CA GLY A 308 -5.90 12.96 -8.36
C GLY A 308 -6.91 13.10 -9.51
N LEU A 309 -6.83 12.23 -10.51
CA LEU A 309 -7.79 12.17 -11.62
C LEU A 309 -9.19 11.80 -11.12
N ILE A 310 -9.30 10.79 -10.25
CA ILE A 310 -10.58 10.40 -9.64
C ILE A 310 -11.19 11.58 -8.85
N MET A 311 -10.39 12.28 -8.03
CA MET A 311 -10.84 13.45 -7.29
C MET A 311 -11.31 14.57 -8.23
N THR A 312 -10.56 14.84 -9.29
CA THR A 312 -10.91 15.87 -10.29
C THR A 312 -12.21 15.54 -10.98
N CYS A 313 -12.39 14.31 -11.43
CA CYS A 313 -13.63 13.85 -12.04
C CYS A 313 -14.79 13.88 -11.05
N CYS A 314 -14.58 13.49 -9.78
CA CYS A 314 -15.58 13.56 -8.72
C CYS A 314 -16.08 15.00 -8.53
N MET A 315 -15.16 15.97 -8.40
CA MET A 315 -15.50 17.38 -8.26
C MET A 315 -16.21 17.93 -9.49
N GLY A 316 -15.78 17.54 -10.70
CA GLY A 316 -16.44 17.88 -11.95
C GLY A 316 -17.88 17.36 -12.03
N LEU A 317 -18.11 16.11 -11.64
CA LEU A 317 -19.46 15.51 -11.60
C LEU A 317 -20.37 16.22 -10.60
N PHE A 318 -19.87 16.59 -9.42
CA PHE A 318 -20.66 17.34 -8.43
C PHE A 318 -20.89 18.81 -8.82
N LEU A 319 -20.08 19.40 -9.69
CA LEU A 319 -20.31 20.74 -10.22
C LEU A 319 -21.55 20.78 -11.14
N ILE A 320 -21.79 19.69 -11.88
CA ILE A 320 -22.92 19.56 -12.80
C ILE A 320 -24.11 18.94 -12.04
N ARG A 321 -25.13 19.71 -11.70
CA ARG A 321 -26.31 19.26 -10.94
C ARG A 321 -26.96 17.98 -11.48
N ARG A 322 -26.95 17.76 -12.81
CA ARG A 322 -27.56 16.58 -13.46
C ARG A 322 -26.75 15.30 -13.21
N SER A 323 -25.43 15.41 -13.00
CA SER A 323 -24.51 14.30 -12.82
C SER A 323 -24.10 14.11 -11.36
N SER A 324 -24.66 14.85 -10.42
CA SER A 324 -24.34 14.83 -8.99
C SER A 324 -24.89 13.59 -8.27
N HIS A 325 -24.51 12.41 -8.80
CA HIS A 325 -24.85 11.10 -8.22
C HIS A 325 -23.60 10.32 -7.84
N TYR A 326 -23.56 9.80 -6.63
CA TYR A 326 -22.44 8.95 -6.15
C TYR A 326 -22.24 7.71 -7.01
N LEU A 327 -23.30 7.21 -7.65
CA LEU A 327 -23.20 6.11 -8.60
C LEU A 327 -22.29 6.44 -9.78
N TYR A 328 -22.39 7.64 -10.35
CA TYR A 328 -21.51 8.06 -11.46
C TYR A 328 -20.06 8.24 -11.02
N VAL A 329 -19.85 8.78 -9.80
CA VAL A 329 -18.52 8.86 -9.19
C VAL A 329 -17.92 7.47 -9.05
N THR A 330 -18.70 6.48 -8.62
CA THR A 330 -18.26 5.10 -8.50
C THR A 330 -17.89 4.47 -9.84
N TYR A 331 -18.71 4.64 -10.88
CA TYR A 331 -18.37 4.17 -12.23
C TYR A 331 -17.12 4.81 -12.79
N THR A 332 -16.94 6.12 -12.58
CA THR A 332 -15.75 6.85 -13.02
C THR A 332 -14.51 6.35 -12.28
N ALA A 333 -14.61 6.14 -10.97
CA ALA A 333 -13.52 5.60 -10.16
C ALA A 333 -13.13 4.18 -10.62
N ILE A 334 -14.10 3.28 -10.84
CA ILE A 334 -13.86 1.92 -11.38
C ILE A 334 -13.16 2.02 -12.75
N GLY A 335 -13.67 2.87 -13.64
CA GLY A 335 -13.11 3.02 -15.00
C GLY A 335 -11.66 3.50 -14.98
N ILE A 336 -11.35 4.54 -14.20
CA ILE A 336 -9.98 5.07 -14.07
C ILE A 336 -9.06 4.03 -13.42
N LEU A 337 -9.45 3.43 -12.30
CA LEU A 337 -8.64 2.41 -11.64
C LEU A 337 -8.39 1.21 -12.54
N ALA A 338 -9.42 0.71 -13.26
CA ALA A 338 -9.27 -0.41 -14.18
C ALA A 338 -8.36 -0.08 -15.37
N LEU A 339 -8.43 1.14 -15.88
CA LEU A 339 -7.59 1.60 -16.99
C LEU A 339 -6.11 1.56 -16.61
N PHE A 340 -5.76 2.10 -15.45
CA PHE A 340 -4.37 2.16 -14.99
C PHE A 340 -3.86 0.86 -14.36
N THR A 341 -4.73 -0.09 -14.03
CA THR A 341 -4.31 -1.37 -13.44
C THR A 341 -4.17 -2.48 -14.47
N TYR A 342 -5.05 -2.51 -15.51
CA TYR A 342 -5.14 -3.67 -16.39
C TYR A 342 -4.73 -3.41 -17.85
N ILE A 343 -4.56 -2.15 -18.26
CA ILE A 343 -4.14 -1.87 -19.65
C ILE A 343 -2.61 -1.86 -19.72
N PRO A 344 -1.99 -2.78 -20.50
CA PRO A 344 -0.54 -2.80 -20.69
C PRO A 344 -0.04 -1.46 -21.25
N GLY A 345 1.09 -1.00 -20.77
CA GLY A 345 1.67 0.30 -21.12
C GLY A 345 1.10 1.50 -20.33
N LEU A 346 -0.02 1.32 -19.62
CA LEU A 346 -0.59 2.33 -18.71
C LEU A 346 -0.50 1.90 -17.24
N THR A 347 0.00 0.69 -16.94
CA THR A 347 0.18 0.28 -15.57
C THR A 347 1.23 1.16 -14.88
N PRO A 348 1.10 1.42 -13.57
CA PRO A 348 2.06 2.24 -12.84
C PRO A 348 3.50 1.77 -13.01
N LEU A 349 3.72 0.46 -13.05
CA LEU A 349 5.03 -0.13 -13.28
C LEU A 349 5.57 0.17 -14.70
N ASP A 350 4.72 0.04 -15.73
CA ASP A 350 5.13 0.33 -17.11
C ASP A 350 5.48 1.83 -17.28
N ILE A 351 4.68 2.71 -16.66
CA ILE A 351 4.91 4.16 -16.67
C ILE A 351 6.21 4.52 -15.95
N GLU A 352 6.48 3.87 -14.82
CA GLU A 352 7.73 4.04 -14.07
C GLU A 352 8.92 3.62 -14.92
N GLN A 353 8.92 2.41 -15.49
CA GLN A 353 9.99 1.92 -16.35
C GLN A 353 10.22 2.82 -17.55
N TRP A 354 9.13 3.28 -18.20
CA TRP A 354 9.23 4.24 -19.29
C TRP A 354 9.86 5.57 -18.85
N SER A 355 9.44 6.11 -17.72
CA SER A 355 9.95 7.38 -17.18
C SER A 355 11.43 7.27 -16.77
N GLN A 356 11.85 6.17 -16.13
CA GLN A 356 13.24 5.95 -15.74
C GLN A 356 14.13 5.75 -16.97
N LYS A 357 13.67 4.96 -17.95
CA LYS A 357 14.40 4.76 -19.22
C LYS A 357 14.60 6.06 -19.99
N ASN A 358 13.59 6.92 -20.05
CA ASN A 358 13.74 8.21 -20.73
C ASN A 358 14.70 9.14 -20.00
N ARG A 359 14.74 9.09 -18.67
CA ARG A 359 15.68 9.89 -17.86
C ARG A 359 17.11 9.41 -18.03
N SER A 360 17.36 8.11 -18.02
CA SER A 360 18.68 7.56 -18.34
C SER A 360 19.13 7.97 -19.74
N THR A 361 18.23 7.89 -20.72
CA THR A 361 18.52 8.34 -22.09
C THR A 361 18.76 9.85 -22.18
N GLU A 362 18.03 10.68 -21.43
CA GLU A 362 18.28 12.12 -21.33
C GLU A 362 19.59 12.43 -20.63
N SER A 363 19.95 11.71 -19.57
CA SER A 363 21.25 11.84 -18.90
C SER A 363 22.38 11.37 -19.81
N ASP A 364 22.19 10.30 -20.57
CA ASP A 364 23.14 9.82 -21.58
C ASP A 364 23.27 10.79 -22.75
N CYS A 365 22.18 11.40 -23.22
CA CYS A 365 22.21 12.45 -24.23
C CYS A 365 22.83 13.75 -23.69
N ALA A 366 22.59 14.10 -22.44
CA ALA A 366 23.23 15.23 -21.78
C ALA A 366 24.73 14.96 -21.54
N ALA A 367 25.08 13.73 -21.16
CA ALA A 367 26.46 13.27 -21.03
C ALA A 367 27.16 13.23 -22.38
N ASN A 368 26.49 12.79 -23.46
CA ASN A 368 27.04 12.81 -24.82
C ASN A 368 27.18 14.25 -25.40
N ASN A 369 26.37 15.21 -24.95
CA ASN A 369 26.53 16.63 -25.30
C ASN A 369 27.52 17.34 -24.34
N ALA A 370 27.80 16.74 -23.16
CA ALA A 370 28.80 17.19 -22.19
C ALA A 370 30.13 16.45 -22.35
N ASN A 371 30.35 15.78 -23.48
CA ASN A 371 31.61 15.07 -23.81
C ASN A 371 32.86 15.96 -23.90
N ASP A 372 32.75 17.20 -23.39
CA ASP A 372 33.90 18.08 -23.10
C ASP A 372 34.11 18.33 -21.59
N SER A 373 33.34 17.72 -20.68
CA SER A 373 33.57 17.84 -19.23
C SER A 373 33.42 16.48 -18.52
N ASN A 374 34.45 16.06 -17.78
CA ASN A 374 34.55 14.80 -17.01
C ASN A 374 33.62 14.78 -15.76
N ASN A 375 32.32 15.08 -15.90
CA ASN A 375 31.37 15.04 -14.78
C ASN A 375 30.57 13.75 -14.81
N HIS A 376 30.95 12.74 -14.02
CA HIS A 376 30.24 11.48 -13.87
C HIS A 376 29.80 11.27 -12.43
N SER A 377 28.58 10.83 -12.22
CA SER A 377 28.09 10.36 -10.92
C SER A 377 27.59 8.92 -11.05
N LEU A 378 28.16 8.01 -10.27
CA LEU A 378 27.79 6.60 -10.21
C LEU A 378 27.22 6.29 -8.84
N TYR A 379 26.10 5.57 -8.80
CA TYR A 379 25.49 5.06 -7.57
C TYR A 379 25.58 3.54 -7.55
N ILE A 380 26.30 2.99 -6.56
CA ILE A 380 26.59 1.56 -6.45
C ILE A 380 25.82 0.99 -5.26
N THR A 381 25.20 -0.18 -5.44
CA THR A 381 24.48 -0.92 -4.39
C THR A 381 25.00 -2.35 -4.29
N ALA A 382 25.04 -2.90 -3.07
CA ALA A 382 25.47 -4.26 -2.82
C ALA A 382 24.57 -5.36 -3.41
N SER A 383 23.43 -4.99 -4.02
CA SER A 383 22.56 -5.96 -4.69
C SER A 383 23.21 -6.70 -5.87
N SER A 384 24.27 -6.13 -6.44
CA SER A 384 25.10 -6.76 -7.49
C SER A 384 26.28 -7.58 -6.94
N PHE A 385 26.58 -7.51 -5.63
CA PHE A 385 27.71 -8.19 -5.03
C PHE A 385 27.42 -9.68 -4.80
N ASN A 386 28.08 -10.54 -5.56
CA ASN A 386 27.91 -12.00 -5.51
C ASN A 386 29.15 -12.74 -4.97
N GLU A 387 30.14 -12.03 -4.44
CA GLU A 387 31.37 -12.64 -3.93
C GLU A 387 31.23 -13.02 -2.45
N SER A 388 31.84 -14.14 -2.07
CA SER A 388 31.97 -14.54 -0.66
C SER A 388 33.14 -13.82 -0.03
N VAL A 389 32.92 -13.17 1.13
CA VAL A 389 33.99 -12.54 1.91
C VAL A 389 34.62 -13.59 2.81
N ASP A 390 35.95 -13.77 2.72
CA ASP A 390 36.69 -14.62 3.66
C ASP A 390 36.89 -13.87 4.98
N ILE A 391 36.26 -14.38 6.03
CA ILE A 391 36.30 -13.78 7.37
C ILE A 391 37.33 -14.40 8.30
N THR A 392 38.19 -15.33 7.83
CA THR A 392 39.17 -16.07 8.67
C THR A 392 40.25 -15.18 9.26
N GLU A 393 40.56 -14.04 8.66
CA GLU A 393 41.56 -13.08 9.13
C GLU A 393 41.00 -12.03 10.11
N TYR A 394 39.70 -12.02 10.38
CA TYR A 394 39.03 -11.00 11.20
C TYR A 394 38.63 -11.56 12.56
N SER A 395 38.81 -10.73 13.61
CA SER A 395 38.53 -11.11 14.99
C SER A 395 37.11 -10.81 15.43
N ARG A 396 36.48 -9.79 14.87
CA ARG A 396 35.14 -9.33 15.23
C ARG A 396 34.38 -8.81 14.02
N LEU A 397 33.05 -8.94 14.08
CA LEU A 397 32.09 -8.44 13.11
C LEU A 397 31.11 -7.49 13.77
N TYR A 398 30.94 -6.30 13.20
CA TYR A 398 30.03 -5.27 13.66
C TYR A 398 29.01 -4.96 12.56
N PRO A 399 27.70 -5.27 12.75
CA PRO A 399 26.64 -4.70 11.93
C PRO A 399 26.61 -3.19 12.14
N MET A 400 26.57 -2.40 11.04
CA MET A 400 26.69 -0.95 11.13
C MET A 400 25.36 -0.27 10.82
N HIS A 401 24.99 0.74 11.65
CA HIS A 401 23.81 1.55 11.47
C HIS A 401 24.22 3.01 11.23
N GLU A 402 23.40 3.76 10.46
CA GLU A 402 23.58 5.20 10.37
C GLU A 402 23.25 5.85 11.72
N TRP A 403 24.03 6.84 12.15
CA TRP A 403 23.83 7.46 13.44
C TRP A 403 22.58 8.34 13.49
N TYR A 404 21.75 8.13 14.54
CA TYR A 404 20.58 8.97 14.88
C TYR A 404 20.66 9.39 16.35
N GLU A 405 20.05 10.52 16.73
CA GLU A 405 20.15 11.11 18.09
C GLU A 405 19.67 10.20 19.24
N ASP A 406 18.82 9.20 18.95
CA ASP A 406 18.19 8.31 19.93
C ASP A 406 18.71 6.85 19.90
N MET A 407 19.90 6.58 19.31
CA MET A 407 20.43 5.22 19.25
C MET A 407 20.96 4.72 20.60
N GLU A 408 20.39 3.59 21.09
CA GLU A 408 20.89 2.84 22.24
C GLU A 408 21.98 1.83 21.83
N ALA A 409 23.22 2.04 22.30
CA ALA A 409 24.31 1.02 22.40
C ALA A 409 24.57 0.11 21.18
N GLU A 410 24.25 0.52 19.97
CA GLU A 410 24.52 -0.21 18.74
C GLU A 410 25.73 0.37 17.98
N PRO A 411 26.52 -0.43 17.23
CA PRO A 411 27.59 0.08 16.39
C PRO A 411 27.04 0.98 15.28
N TYR A 412 27.68 2.13 15.08
CA TYR A 412 27.22 3.13 14.13
C TYR A 412 28.33 3.78 13.35
N TRP A 413 27.96 4.38 12.20
CA TRP A 413 28.88 5.14 11.37
C TRP A 413 28.38 6.58 11.17
N LYS A 414 29.35 7.47 10.92
CA LYS A 414 29.13 8.89 10.56
C LYS A 414 30.06 9.28 9.45
N GLN A 415 29.55 10.03 8.48
CA GLN A 415 30.38 10.76 7.55
C GLN A 415 30.26 12.25 7.87
N HIS A 416 31.37 12.86 8.22
CA HIS A 416 31.44 14.30 8.47
C HIS A 416 32.39 14.93 7.47
N HIS A 417 31.86 15.76 6.54
CA HIS A 417 32.59 16.25 5.37
C HIS A 417 33.23 15.09 4.61
N ASP A 418 34.55 15.06 4.51
CA ASP A 418 35.31 14.10 3.73
C ASP A 418 35.91 12.96 4.59
N THR A 419 35.38 12.72 5.78
CA THR A 419 35.91 11.70 6.69
C THR A 419 34.83 10.72 7.13
N LEU A 420 35.05 9.43 6.89
CA LEU A 420 34.23 8.34 7.37
C LEU A 420 34.73 7.84 8.72
N SER A 421 33.86 7.74 9.71
CA SER A 421 34.18 7.28 11.07
C SER A 421 33.19 6.22 11.52
N LEU A 422 33.68 5.10 12.04
CA LEU A 422 32.90 3.98 12.55
C LEU A 422 33.14 3.84 14.07
N TYR A 423 32.08 3.59 14.83
CA TYR A 423 32.09 3.50 16.28
C TYR A 423 31.43 2.19 16.73
N ASP A 424 31.91 1.62 17.84
CA ASP A 424 31.18 0.52 18.52
C ASP A 424 29.99 1.06 19.32
N GLY A 425 29.16 0.16 19.89
CA GLY A 425 28.01 0.52 20.70
C GLY A 425 28.34 1.28 22.01
N SER A 426 29.62 1.38 22.39
CA SER A 426 30.11 2.17 23.54
C SER A 426 30.59 3.57 23.13
N GLY A 427 30.60 3.89 21.84
CA GLY A 427 31.15 5.13 21.29
C GLY A 427 32.65 5.13 21.09
N LYS A 428 33.33 3.98 21.19
CA LYS A 428 34.75 3.84 20.91
C LYS A 428 34.95 3.85 19.38
N LEU A 429 35.89 4.65 18.91
CA LEU A 429 36.27 4.72 17.51
C LEU A 429 36.91 3.38 17.06
N LEU A 430 36.33 2.74 16.06
CA LEU A 430 36.82 1.49 15.43
C LEU A 430 37.65 1.77 14.19
N PHE A 431 37.20 2.74 13.37
CA PHE A 431 37.82 3.06 12.10
C PHE A 431 37.61 4.54 11.77
N GLN A 432 38.61 5.17 11.16
CA GLN A 432 38.50 6.53 10.63
C GLN A 432 39.47 6.73 9.48
N GLU A 433 38.94 7.08 8.31
CA GLU A 433 39.75 7.48 7.15
C GLU A 433 39.03 8.55 6.31
N PRO A 434 39.80 9.41 5.60
CA PRO A 434 39.22 10.32 4.60
C PRO A 434 38.61 9.53 3.44
N THR A 435 37.43 9.98 2.96
CA THR A 435 36.72 9.32 1.83
C THR A 435 37.53 9.36 0.55
N ASP A 436 38.34 10.41 0.34
CA ASP A 436 39.28 10.50 -0.78
C ASP A 436 40.32 9.38 -0.76
N THR A 437 40.85 9.03 0.43
CA THR A 437 41.81 7.92 0.56
C THR A 437 41.15 6.58 0.23
N ILE A 438 39.89 6.38 0.67
CA ILE A 438 39.11 5.19 0.36
C ILE A 438 38.93 5.09 -1.16
N LEU A 439 38.50 6.20 -1.80
CA LEU A 439 38.27 6.27 -3.24
C LEU A 439 39.56 5.99 -4.05
N VAL A 440 40.68 6.63 -3.68
CA VAL A 440 41.97 6.41 -4.33
C VAL A 440 42.39 4.92 -4.30
N ARG A 441 42.24 4.27 -3.16
CA ARG A 441 42.59 2.86 -3.02
C ARG A 441 41.64 1.95 -3.84
N GLN A 442 40.36 2.26 -3.91
CA GLN A 442 39.40 1.51 -4.72
C GLN A 442 39.65 1.71 -6.22
N LEU A 443 39.93 2.95 -6.67
CA LEU A 443 40.30 3.23 -8.05
C LEU A 443 41.61 2.52 -8.45
N ALA A 444 42.60 2.48 -7.56
CA ALA A 444 43.87 1.78 -7.80
C ALA A 444 43.69 0.26 -8.02
N LYS A 445 42.68 -0.37 -7.38
CA LYS A 445 42.32 -1.78 -7.62
C LYS A 445 41.90 -2.07 -9.05
N ILE A 446 41.22 -1.10 -9.68
CA ILE A 446 40.77 -1.21 -11.07
C ILE A 446 41.73 -0.55 -12.07
N GLY A 447 42.89 -0.11 -11.60
CA GLY A 447 44.00 0.38 -12.44
C GLY A 447 43.92 1.85 -12.83
N TYR A 448 43.12 2.66 -12.12
CA TYR A 448 42.97 4.10 -12.34
C TYR A 448 43.54 4.93 -11.18
N SER A 449 43.99 6.16 -11.49
CA SER A 449 44.36 7.17 -10.51
C SER A 449 43.37 8.34 -10.59
N LEU A 450 43.30 9.20 -9.55
CA LEU A 450 42.43 10.38 -9.54
C LEU A 450 42.73 11.39 -10.67
N SER A 451 43.92 11.32 -11.25
CA SER A 451 44.34 12.20 -12.36
C SER A 451 43.94 11.67 -13.74
N ASP A 452 43.43 10.43 -13.81
CA ASP A 452 43.07 9.80 -15.09
C ASP A 452 41.64 10.18 -15.49
N ILE A 453 41.41 10.21 -16.79
CA ILE A 453 40.06 10.32 -17.32
C ILE A 453 39.42 8.92 -17.18
N ILE A 454 38.48 8.78 -16.25
CA ILE A 454 37.84 7.50 -15.94
C ILE A 454 36.53 7.40 -16.71
N PRO A 455 36.39 6.49 -17.71
CA PRO A 455 35.12 6.30 -18.40
C PRO A 455 34.05 5.74 -17.45
N ALA A 456 32.82 6.26 -17.54
CA ALA A 456 31.69 5.77 -16.72
C ALA A 456 31.47 4.25 -16.87
N ASP A 457 31.56 3.72 -18.09
CA ASP A 457 31.44 2.29 -18.38
C ASP A 457 32.49 1.42 -17.65
N SER A 458 33.65 1.98 -17.29
CA SER A 458 34.69 1.27 -16.55
C SER A 458 34.40 1.18 -15.07
N LEU A 459 33.75 2.19 -14.51
CA LEU A 459 33.26 2.18 -13.12
C LEU A 459 32.11 1.19 -12.97
N GLU A 460 31.13 1.23 -13.89
CA GLU A 460 29.99 0.30 -13.90
C GLU A 460 30.39 -1.16 -14.03
N ARG A 461 31.41 -1.46 -14.85
CA ARG A 461 31.92 -2.84 -15.00
C ARG A 461 32.64 -3.39 -13.78
N HIS A 462 33.07 -2.54 -12.87
CA HIS A 462 33.84 -2.91 -11.67
C HIS A 462 33.17 -2.45 -10.39
N GLU A 463 31.84 -2.36 -10.36
CA GLU A 463 31.06 -1.98 -9.19
C GLU A 463 31.44 -2.79 -7.94
N ASP A 464 31.65 -4.10 -8.09
CA ASP A 464 32.02 -5.00 -7.01
C ASP A 464 33.30 -4.57 -6.28
N ALA A 465 34.26 -3.96 -7.00
CA ALA A 465 35.52 -3.49 -6.41
C ALA A 465 35.30 -2.34 -5.40
N PHE A 466 34.18 -1.62 -5.47
CA PHE A 466 33.86 -0.50 -4.58
C PHE A 466 33.07 -0.95 -3.35
N ILE A 467 32.41 -2.08 -3.38
CA ILE A 467 31.54 -2.55 -2.29
C ILE A 467 32.38 -3.06 -1.10
N LEU A 468 33.51 -3.72 -1.34
CA LEU A 468 34.39 -4.23 -0.28
C LEU A 468 35.68 -3.44 -0.19
N TYR A 469 35.86 -2.69 0.91
CA TYR A 469 37.05 -1.90 1.20
C TYR A 469 37.91 -2.59 2.26
N HIS A 470 39.19 -2.81 1.97
CA HIS A 470 40.19 -3.36 2.91
C HIS A 470 41.16 -2.28 3.38
N SER A 471 41.32 -2.19 4.71
CA SER A 471 42.31 -1.34 5.37
C SER A 471 43.25 -2.15 6.26
N GLU A 472 44.23 -1.49 6.87
CA GLU A 472 45.11 -2.14 7.88
C GLU A 472 44.33 -2.50 9.15
N GLN A 473 43.27 -1.78 9.48
CA GLN A 473 42.43 -1.94 10.69
C GLN A 473 41.33 -2.97 10.52
N GLY A 474 40.88 -3.22 9.29
CA GLY A 474 39.75 -4.10 9.02
C GLY A 474 39.23 -3.97 7.60
N ALA A 475 38.04 -4.52 7.38
CA ALA A 475 37.32 -4.38 6.10
C ALA A 475 35.91 -3.79 6.33
N ILE A 476 35.47 -2.98 5.37
CA ILE A 476 34.13 -2.36 5.35
C ILE A 476 33.37 -2.93 4.16
N LEU A 477 32.17 -3.45 4.41
CA LEU A 477 31.22 -3.83 3.39
C LEU A 477 30.17 -2.71 3.26
N PHE A 478 30.22 -1.97 2.17
CA PHE A 478 29.25 -0.92 1.86
C PHE A 478 27.97 -1.55 1.31
N GLN A 479 26.83 -1.12 1.80
CA GLN A 479 25.53 -1.49 1.22
C GLN A 479 25.19 -0.58 0.04
N SER A 480 25.48 0.74 0.15
CA SER A 480 25.31 1.67 -0.94
C SER A 480 26.27 2.87 -0.81
N LEU A 481 26.82 3.30 -1.94
CA LEU A 481 27.70 4.45 -2.02
C LEU A 481 27.52 5.21 -3.34
N GLY A 482 27.81 6.48 -3.33
CA GLY A 482 27.83 7.37 -4.50
C GLY A 482 29.23 7.85 -4.80
N ILE A 483 29.67 7.73 -6.06
CA ILE A 483 30.94 8.27 -6.53
C ILE A 483 30.62 9.41 -7.52
N THR A 484 31.18 10.59 -7.27
CA THR A 484 31.07 11.72 -8.17
C THR A 484 32.48 12.12 -8.62
N ILE A 485 32.73 12.06 -9.91
CA ILE A 485 34.02 12.46 -10.52
C ILE A 485 33.75 13.69 -11.37
N ASN A 486 34.47 14.78 -11.07
CA ASN A 486 34.47 16.03 -11.82
C ASN A 486 35.88 16.27 -12.40
N ASP A 487 36.04 17.19 -13.36
CA ASP A 487 37.32 17.48 -14.06
C ASP A 487 38.54 17.64 -13.16
N SER A 488 38.36 17.98 -11.90
CA SER A 488 39.44 18.27 -10.95
C SER A 488 39.28 17.66 -9.56
N THR A 489 38.14 17.02 -9.28
CA THR A 489 37.82 16.46 -7.96
C THR A 489 37.00 15.16 -8.10
N ALA A 490 37.27 14.21 -7.23
CA ALA A 490 36.44 13.01 -7.10
C ALA A 490 36.01 12.89 -5.63
N ASN A 491 34.72 12.70 -5.41
CA ASN A 491 34.12 12.60 -4.07
C ASN A 491 33.42 11.26 -3.90
N LEU A 492 33.60 10.63 -2.74
CA LEU A 492 32.89 9.44 -2.30
C LEU A 492 31.89 9.83 -1.21
N VAL A 493 30.61 9.54 -1.45
CA VAL A 493 29.54 9.71 -0.46
C VAL A 493 29.04 8.32 -0.05
N VAL A 494 29.15 8.01 1.23
CA VAL A 494 28.64 6.75 1.78
C VAL A 494 27.17 6.98 2.14
N HIS A 495 26.26 6.13 1.58
CA HIS A 495 24.84 6.17 1.88
C HIS A 495 24.43 5.13 2.92
N SER A 496 25.07 3.95 2.88
CA SER A 496 24.86 2.97 3.92
C SER A 496 25.99 1.93 3.97
N ILE A 497 26.28 1.45 5.19
CA ILE A 497 27.28 0.41 5.48
C ILE A 497 26.55 -0.78 6.09
N ASP A 498 26.84 -1.98 5.60
CA ASP A 498 26.28 -3.23 6.11
C ASP A 498 27.09 -3.77 7.29
N LEU A 499 28.40 -3.96 7.07
CA LEU A 499 29.28 -4.60 8.05
C LEU A 499 30.63 -3.91 8.14
N TYR A 500 31.22 -3.95 9.34
CA TYR A 500 32.65 -3.72 9.58
C TYR A 500 33.28 -4.98 10.19
N LEU A 501 34.39 -5.42 9.62
CA LEU A 501 35.19 -6.56 10.04
C LEU A 501 36.50 -6.05 10.65
N GLU A 502 36.71 -6.21 11.96
CA GLU A 502 37.91 -5.78 12.68
C GLU A 502 38.97 -6.91 12.61
N LYS A 503 40.23 -6.57 12.23
CA LYS A 503 41.35 -7.50 12.23
C LYS A 503 41.81 -7.94 13.59
#